data_38e764e20de1265754b0294003b9705a
#
_entry.id   38e764e20de1265754b0294003b9705a
#
_cell.length_a   1.000
_cell.length_b   1.000
_cell.length_c   1.000
_cell.angle_alpha   90.00
_cell.angle_beta   90.00
_cell.angle_gamma   90.00
#
_symmetry.space_group_name_H-M   'P 1'
#
loop_
_entity.id
_entity.type
_entity.pdbx_description
1 polymer ?
#
loop_
_entity_poly.entity_id
_entity_poly.type
_entity_poly.pdbx_seq_one_letter_code
_entity_poly.pdbx_strand_id
1 'polypeptide(L)'
;MSSVLKLSSLLRFTSINGNYCRHLATATGHWAKTRRTLWPKDNALQHFDNFYAKVYGTSWKSIRLGLLSTNKYCAVVNVFADYEDIEIQMRQLGAIDLRQYYERHHKRYQRLKRRMDILAEKKAKRIAQIAHETGVDVSQIDPNSVEVSDVSDRDLGSGFSSMTEAEDVLEMLSQKEDTDDRFINAAKVDVDLNDFVPIDELKYKEEIINETPYYEFYQKEVDIPVEHVEEPKLNIPEILKIYTYPRGDMSNFPAPKRQTKLGVFDYYLMDGASVLPVLALDIQANDKVADYCAAPGGKALLMALTLRPSQLVCNDKSLSRNSRLKNVFSAYIPDVDSVQKTLDFTVEDAKTMIRPDAYDKILIDAICTNDRLSVIENDNNWFKPSRLSERVRLPEEQLQLLYAGLMSVRKGGAVVYSTCSLSPIQNDGVVHMALKRIWEETNHVFVVSDLKEAFRPLRGLYKMYNHFNYGIQVLPYMPSNCGPLYVSKLKRIQ
;
A
#
# COMPACT_ATOMS: atom_id res chain seq x y z
N MET A 1 -24.14 34.34 -24.40
CA MET A 1 -23.41 35.24 -23.48
C MET A 1 -23.44 34.64 -22.06
N SER A 2 -22.74 33.52 -21.83
CA SER A 2 -22.75 32.88 -20.52
C SER A 2 -21.49 31.98 -20.25
N SER A 3 -20.38 32.26 -20.95
CA SER A 3 -19.17 31.44 -20.85
C SER A 3 -17.89 32.19 -20.45
N VAL A 4 -18.01 33.44 -20.01
CA VAL A 4 -16.84 34.29 -19.68
C VAL A 4 -16.63 34.53 -18.18
N LEU A 5 -17.55 34.06 -17.30
CA LEU A 5 -17.51 34.34 -15.86
C LEU A 5 -16.87 33.24 -14.98
N LYS A 6 -16.31 32.18 -15.56
CA LYS A 6 -15.67 31.09 -14.77
C LYS A 6 -14.13 31.11 -14.75
N LEU A 7 -13.49 32.06 -15.42
CA LEU A 7 -12.01 32.16 -15.43
C LEU A 7 -11.44 33.17 -14.41
N SER A 8 -12.28 33.94 -13.73
CA SER A 8 -11.81 34.92 -12.75
C SER A 8 -11.59 34.37 -11.32
N SER A 9 -12.02 33.14 -11.04
CA SER A 9 -11.81 32.54 -9.73
C SER A 9 -10.47 31.77 -9.59
N LEU A 10 -9.82 31.45 -10.70
CA LEU A 10 -8.51 30.75 -10.70
C LEU A 10 -7.31 31.69 -10.54
N LEU A 11 -7.49 33.00 -10.73
CA LEU A 11 -6.41 33.99 -10.60
C LEU A 11 -6.29 34.64 -9.22
N ARG A 12 -7.13 34.23 -8.24
CA ARG A 12 -7.02 34.76 -6.86
C ARG A 12 -6.05 33.97 -5.96
N PHE A 13 -5.46 32.88 -6.43
CA PHE A 13 -4.50 32.08 -5.65
C PHE A 13 -3.06 32.57 -5.71
N THR A 14 -2.73 33.56 -6.56
CA THR A 14 -1.36 34.07 -6.70
C THR A 14 -1.03 35.27 -5.80
N SER A 15 -1.99 35.81 -5.04
CA SER A 15 -1.74 37.01 -4.20
C SER A 15 -1.44 36.72 -2.72
N ILE A 16 -1.46 35.45 -2.27
CA ILE A 16 -1.18 35.12 -0.86
C ILE A 16 0.33 35.01 -0.57
N ASN A 17 1.17 34.90 -1.60
CA ASN A 17 2.62 34.85 -1.42
C ASN A 17 3.32 36.24 -1.33
N GLY A 18 2.58 37.33 -1.48
CA GLY A 18 3.15 38.67 -1.43
C GLY A 18 3.45 39.23 -0.02
N ASN A 19 2.85 38.67 1.01
CA ASN A 19 2.98 39.19 2.39
C ASN A 19 4.08 38.54 3.23
N TYR A 20 4.69 37.44 2.78
CA TYR A 20 5.81 36.81 3.50
C TYR A 20 7.17 37.48 3.24
N CYS A 21 7.30 38.30 2.21
CA CYS A 21 8.57 39.00 1.90
C CYS A 21 8.72 40.37 2.51
N ARG A 22 7.67 40.96 3.13
CA ARG A 22 7.76 42.35 3.66
C ARG A 22 8.27 42.47 5.09
N HIS A 23 8.44 41.39 5.83
CA HIS A 23 8.98 41.42 7.19
C HIS A 23 10.48 41.11 7.32
N LEU A 24 11.22 41.04 6.21
CA LEU A 24 12.65 40.77 6.19
C LEU A 24 13.56 42.00 5.99
N ALA A 25 12.98 43.24 5.96
CA ALA A 25 13.72 44.41 5.52
C ALA A 25 14.00 45.49 6.60
N THR A 26 13.80 45.22 7.90
CA THR A 26 14.22 46.17 8.95
C THR A 26 14.73 45.47 10.21
N ALA A 27 15.95 44.92 10.13
CA ALA A 27 16.76 44.68 11.30
C ALA A 27 18.24 44.91 10.93
N THR A 28 18.64 46.16 10.97
CA THR A 28 20.04 46.55 11.06
C THR A 28 20.52 46.22 12.47
N GLY A 29 21.46 45.28 12.60
CA GLY A 29 22.20 45.12 13.83
C GLY A 29 22.41 43.68 14.26
N HIS A 30 23.64 43.31 14.22
CA HIS A 30 24.31 42.12 14.75
C HIS A 30 24.36 40.86 13.88
N TRP A 31 25.58 40.43 13.67
CA TRP A 31 26.06 39.24 12.95
C TRP A 31 25.65 37.88 13.56
N ALA A 32 24.55 37.78 14.23
CA ALA A 32 23.94 36.48 14.49
C ALA A 32 23.13 36.10 13.25
N LYS A 33 23.73 35.29 12.35
CA LYS A 33 22.94 34.54 11.37
C LYS A 33 21.81 33.88 12.16
N THR A 34 20.60 34.41 12.10
CA THR A 34 19.43 33.75 12.65
C THR A 34 19.37 32.39 11.94
N ARG A 35 19.75 31.34 12.64
CA ARG A 35 19.61 29.95 12.14
C ARG A 35 18.16 29.81 11.71
N ARG A 36 17.94 29.55 10.41
CA ARG A 36 16.60 29.25 9.90
C ARG A 36 16.08 28.08 10.71
N THR A 37 15.04 28.30 11.51
CA THR A 37 14.43 27.24 12.30
C THR A 37 13.79 26.28 11.32
N LEU A 38 14.43 25.13 11.08
CA LEU A 38 13.87 24.07 10.27
C LEU A 38 12.78 23.37 11.08
N TRP A 39 11.58 23.36 10.55
CA TRP A 39 10.47 22.62 11.15
C TRP A 39 10.65 21.11 10.93
N PRO A 40 10.13 20.25 11.81
CA PRO A 40 10.22 18.79 11.63
C PRO A 40 9.73 18.30 10.27
N LYS A 41 8.67 18.89 9.71
CA LYS A 41 8.18 18.58 8.36
C LYS A 41 9.19 18.94 7.25
N ASP A 42 9.98 20.01 7.45
CA ASP A 42 11.01 20.39 6.48
C ASP A 42 12.18 19.42 6.55
N ASN A 43 12.55 18.97 7.76
CA ASN A 43 13.56 17.91 7.96
C ASN A 43 13.11 16.60 7.32
N ALA A 44 11.81 16.22 7.48
CA ALA A 44 11.25 15.05 6.84
C ALA A 44 11.35 15.13 5.33
N LEU A 45 10.93 16.25 4.76
CA LEU A 45 10.95 16.45 3.31
C LEU A 45 12.38 16.44 2.75
N GLN A 46 13.32 17.08 3.45
CA GLN A 46 14.73 17.06 3.06
C GLN A 46 15.33 15.65 3.12
N HIS A 47 15.00 14.89 4.17
CA HIS A 47 15.43 13.49 4.29
C HIS A 47 14.85 12.66 3.14
N PHE A 48 13.56 12.83 2.82
CA PHE A 48 12.90 12.11 1.74
C PHE A 48 13.47 12.50 0.37
N ASP A 49 13.74 13.77 0.13
CA ASP A 49 14.38 14.23 -1.11
C ASP A 49 15.77 13.61 -1.31
N ASN A 50 16.54 13.44 -0.23
CA ASN A 50 17.87 12.84 -0.29
C ASN A 50 17.85 11.30 -0.44
N PHE A 51 16.92 10.62 0.21
CA PHE A 51 16.88 9.16 0.25
C PHE A 51 15.96 8.57 -0.81
N TYR A 52 14.68 8.99 -0.84
CA TYR A 52 13.70 8.38 -1.75
C TYR A 52 13.91 8.75 -3.22
N ALA A 53 14.58 9.87 -3.51
CA ALA A 53 14.98 10.17 -4.88
C ALA A 53 15.91 9.10 -5.47
N LYS A 54 16.77 8.50 -4.64
CA LYS A 54 17.63 7.38 -5.05
C LYS A 54 16.86 6.07 -5.20
N VAL A 55 15.89 5.82 -4.31
CA VAL A 55 15.08 4.58 -4.32
C VAL A 55 14.08 4.55 -5.47
N TYR A 56 13.36 5.67 -5.68
CA TYR A 56 12.26 5.75 -6.63
C TYR A 56 12.61 6.49 -7.94
N GLY A 57 13.83 6.99 -8.07
CA GLY A 57 14.35 7.62 -9.29
C GLY A 57 13.42 8.73 -9.82
N THR A 58 13.11 8.67 -11.10
CA THR A 58 12.26 9.67 -11.78
C THR A 58 10.85 9.77 -11.21
N SER A 59 10.31 8.71 -10.63
CA SER A 59 8.99 8.69 -9.99
C SER A 59 8.92 9.53 -8.72
N TRP A 60 10.06 9.82 -8.08
CA TRP A 60 10.08 10.56 -6.82
C TRP A 60 9.36 11.92 -6.91
N LYS A 61 9.52 12.65 -8.00
CA LYS A 61 8.87 13.95 -8.17
C LYS A 61 7.34 13.85 -8.09
N SER A 62 6.78 12.81 -8.69
CA SER A 62 5.33 12.55 -8.65
C SER A 62 4.88 12.09 -7.26
N ILE A 63 5.64 11.21 -6.61
CA ILE A 63 5.39 10.73 -5.25
C ILE A 63 5.42 11.89 -4.26
N ARG A 64 6.45 12.73 -4.34
CA ARG A 64 6.62 13.93 -3.51
C ARG A 64 5.42 14.88 -3.61
N LEU A 65 4.95 15.14 -4.84
CA LEU A 65 3.76 15.94 -5.06
C LEU A 65 2.51 15.30 -4.46
N GLY A 66 2.37 13.99 -4.60
CA GLY A 66 1.29 13.23 -3.99
C GLY A 66 1.31 13.29 -2.45
N LEU A 67 2.48 13.17 -1.81
CA LEU A 67 2.62 13.30 -0.36
C LEU A 67 2.18 14.67 0.18
N LEU A 68 2.47 15.73 -0.57
CA LEU A 68 2.15 17.12 -0.21
C LEU A 68 0.71 17.52 -0.56
N SER A 69 -0.03 16.64 -1.24
CA SER A 69 -1.41 16.87 -1.65
C SER A 69 -2.37 16.08 -0.78
N THR A 70 -3.65 16.49 -0.76
CA THR A 70 -4.69 15.76 -0.02
C THR A 70 -4.82 14.33 -0.53
N ASN A 71 -4.88 13.37 0.40
CA ASN A 71 -5.06 11.98 0.06
C ASN A 71 -6.51 11.67 -0.34
N LYS A 72 -6.67 10.58 -1.07
CA LYS A 72 -7.94 10.05 -1.51
C LYS A 72 -8.47 9.05 -0.50
N TYR A 73 -9.70 9.28 -0.05
CA TYR A 73 -10.38 8.39 0.88
C TYR A 73 -11.23 7.35 0.15
N CYS A 74 -11.50 6.26 0.82
CA CYS A 74 -12.58 5.34 0.51
C CYS A 74 -13.63 5.38 1.63
N ALA A 75 -14.88 5.05 1.28
CA ALA A 75 -15.98 4.91 2.22
C ALA A 75 -16.28 3.41 2.41
N VAL A 76 -16.06 2.92 3.63
CA VAL A 76 -16.43 1.56 4.03
C VAL A 76 -17.82 1.61 4.63
N VAL A 77 -18.80 1.06 3.93
CA VAL A 77 -20.20 1.06 4.38
C VAL A 77 -20.35 0.18 5.61
N ASN A 78 -21.05 0.69 6.59
CA ASN A 78 -21.34 -0.04 7.80
C ASN A 78 -22.43 -1.08 7.55
N VAL A 79 -22.11 -2.35 7.72
CA VAL A 79 -23.05 -3.48 7.49
C VAL A 79 -24.22 -3.50 8.48
N PHE A 80 -24.12 -2.77 9.59
CA PHE A 80 -25.18 -2.62 10.58
C PHE A 80 -26.10 -1.42 10.29
N ALA A 81 -25.74 -0.59 9.30
CA ALA A 81 -26.55 0.56 8.89
C ALA A 81 -27.55 0.16 7.79
N ASP A 82 -28.47 1.06 7.49
CA ASP A 82 -29.42 0.91 6.36
C ASP A 82 -28.65 1.15 5.05
N TYR A 83 -28.10 0.09 4.48
CA TYR A 83 -27.11 0.17 3.42
C TYR A 83 -27.70 0.50 2.04
N GLU A 84 -29.00 0.25 1.79
CA GLU A 84 -29.62 0.51 0.49
C GLU A 84 -29.61 1.99 0.12
N ASP A 85 -30.00 2.85 1.05
CA ASP A 85 -29.95 4.31 0.88
C ASP A 85 -28.50 4.81 0.69
N ILE A 86 -27.56 4.21 1.40
CA ILE A 86 -26.14 4.56 1.29
C ILE A 86 -25.59 4.18 -0.08
N GLU A 87 -25.92 3.00 -0.59
CA GLU A 87 -25.52 2.57 -1.95
C GLU A 87 -26.03 3.53 -3.03
N ILE A 88 -27.29 3.94 -2.92
CA ILE A 88 -27.88 4.91 -3.85
C ILE A 88 -27.13 6.24 -3.78
N GLN A 89 -26.86 6.73 -2.57
CA GLN A 89 -26.07 7.95 -2.37
C GLN A 89 -24.67 7.85 -2.97
N MET A 90 -23.95 6.75 -2.73
CA MET A 90 -22.60 6.55 -3.26
C MET A 90 -22.57 6.53 -4.79
N ARG A 91 -23.55 5.89 -5.42
CA ARG A 91 -23.70 5.91 -6.90
C ARG A 91 -24.01 7.29 -7.44
N GLN A 92 -24.87 8.07 -6.75
CA GLN A 92 -25.18 9.44 -7.15
C GLN A 92 -23.94 10.37 -7.06
N LEU A 93 -23.05 10.10 -6.12
CA LEU A 93 -21.77 10.81 -5.99
C LEU A 93 -20.73 10.39 -7.06
N GLY A 94 -21.06 9.41 -7.93
CA GLY A 94 -20.13 8.88 -8.93
C GLY A 94 -19.06 7.93 -8.36
N ALA A 95 -19.22 7.50 -7.10
CA ALA A 95 -18.31 6.54 -6.49
C ALA A 95 -18.56 5.12 -7.05
N ILE A 96 -17.49 4.34 -7.13
CA ILE A 96 -17.50 2.97 -7.63
C ILE A 96 -17.32 1.98 -6.48
N ASP A 97 -18.04 0.86 -6.52
CA ASP A 97 -17.85 -0.27 -5.61
C ASP A 97 -16.55 -0.99 -5.95
N LEU A 98 -15.62 -1.05 -4.99
CA LEU A 98 -14.30 -1.67 -5.15
C LEU A 98 -14.38 -3.14 -5.53
N ARG A 99 -15.34 -3.90 -4.96
CA ARG A 99 -15.52 -5.33 -5.27
C ARG A 99 -15.99 -5.52 -6.71
N GLN A 100 -17.03 -4.77 -7.14
CA GLN A 100 -17.54 -4.84 -8.50
C GLN A 100 -16.47 -4.41 -9.53
N TYR A 101 -15.71 -3.37 -9.19
CA TYR A 101 -14.56 -2.94 -9.99
C TYR A 101 -13.54 -4.06 -10.09
N TYR A 102 -13.12 -4.64 -8.95
CA TYR A 102 -12.14 -5.72 -8.89
C TYR A 102 -12.56 -6.93 -9.72
N GLU A 103 -13.80 -7.44 -9.54
CA GLU A 103 -14.29 -8.63 -10.25
C GLU A 103 -14.36 -8.41 -11.76
N ARG A 104 -14.80 -7.23 -12.21
CA ARG A 104 -14.84 -6.87 -13.64
C ARG A 104 -13.42 -6.91 -14.25
N HIS A 105 -12.46 -6.24 -13.60
CA HIS A 105 -11.09 -6.16 -14.10
C HIS A 105 -10.35 -7.50 -13.95
N HIS A 106 -10.65 -8.29 -12.92
CA HIS A 106 -10.09 -9.62 -12.76
C HIS A 106 -10.55 -10.56 -13.90
N LYS A 107 -11.85 -10.58 -14.22
CA LYS A 107 -12.37 -11.36 -15.35
C LYS A 107 -11.73 -10.94 -16.67
N ARG A 108 -11.60 -9.63 -16.88
CA ARG A 108 -10.94 -9.06 -18.06
C ARG A 108 -9.47 -9.49 -18.16
N TYR A 109 -8.76 -9.39 -17.05
CA TYR A 109 -7.36 -9.82 -16.96
C TYR A 109 -7.19 -11.32 -17.24
N GLN A 110 -8.05 -12.17 -16.68
CA GLN A 110 -8.01 -13.62 -16.94
C GLN A 110 -8.25 -13.94 -18.42
N ARG A 111 -9.15 -13.19 -19.07
CA ARG A 111 -9.36 -13.32 -20.53
C ARG A 111 -8.10 -12.98 -21.31
N LEU A 112 -7.47 -11.86 -21.01
CA LEU A 112 -6.23 -11.42 -21.66
C LEU A 112 -5.09 -12.43 -21.45
N LYS A 113 -4.89 -12.90 -20.21
CA LYS A 113 -3.88 -13.90 -19.86
C LYS A 113 -4.09 -15.16 -20.70
N ARG A 114 -5.31 -15.68 -20.74
CA ARG A 114 -5.65 -16.86 -21.53
C ARG A 114 -5.42 -16.65 -23.04
N ARG A 115 -5.78 -15.46 -23.56
CA ARG A 115 -5.50 -15.11 -24.97
C ARG A 115 -4.00 -15.13 -25.26
N MET A 116 -3.18 -14.56 -24.37
CA MET A 116 -1.73 -14.58 -24.50
C MET A 116 -1.15 -16.00 -24.44
N ASP A 117 -1.65 -16.84 -23.52
CA ASP A 117 -1.20 -18.23 -23.37
C ASP A 117 -1.51 -19.03 -24.65
N ILE A 118 -2.72 -18.89 -25.22
CA ILE A 118 -3.10 -19.55 -26.48
C ILE A 118 -2.24 -19.05 -27.64
N LEU A 119 -1.96 -17.74 -27.71
CA LEU A 119 -1.07 -17.17 -28.72
C LEU A 119 0.35 -17.72 -28.59
N ALA A 120 0.88 -17.81 -27.37
CA ALA A 120 2.20 -18.37 -27.11
C ALA A 120 2.26 -19.85 -27.52
N GLU A 121 1.22 -20.62 -27.20
CA GLU A 121 1.13 -22.02 -27.62
C GLU A 121 1.05 -22.18 -29.16
N LYS A 122 0.23 -21.36 -29.82
CA LYS A 122 0.15 -21.34 -31.30
C LYS A 122 1.50 -20.99 -31.93
N LYS A 123 2.22 -19.97 -31.37
CA LYS A 123 3.57 -19.59 -31.79
C LYS A 123 4.57 -20.72 -31.60
N ALA A 124 4.59 -21.35 -30.43
CA ALA A 124 5.50 -22.47 -30.15
C ALA A 124 5.28 -23.64 -31.12
N LYS A 125 4.02 -23.99 -31.39
CA LYS A 125 3.67 -25.03 -32.39
C LYS A 125 4.14 -24.65 -33.79
N ARG A 126 3.97 -23.40 -34.21
CA ARG A 126 4.41 -22.93 -35.53
C ARG A 126 5.93 -22.90 -35.65
N ILE A 127 6.66 -22.49 -34.61
CA ILE A 127 8.12 -22.53 -34.55
C ILE A 127 8.62 -23.99 -34.69
N ALA A 128 8.03 -24.91 -33.92
CA ALA A 128 8.39 -26.34 -34.02
C ALA A 128 8.14 -26.92 -35.44
N GLN A 129 7.04 -26.49 -36.08
CA GLN A 129 6.73 -26.90 -37.47
C GLN A 129 7.78 -26.34 -38.44
N ILE A 130 8.13 -25.06 -38.35
CA ILE A 130 9.17 -24.44 -39.22
C ILE A 130 10.53 -25.14 -39.00
N ALA A 131 10.90 -25.39 -37.74
CA ALA A 131 12.13 -26.11 -37.41
C ALA A 131 12.18 -27.51 -38.08
N HIS A 132 11.06 -28.22 -38.03
CA HIS A 132 10.94 -29.52 -38.68
C HIS A 132 11.02 -29.45 -40.24
N GLU A 133 10.33 -28.43 -40.82
CA GLU A 133 10.31 -28.23 -42.30
C GLU A 133 11.68 -27.75 -42.86
N THR A 134 12.42 -26.95 -42.10
CA THR A 134 13.66 -26.31 -42.54
C THR A 134 14.92 -27.01 -42.05
N GLY A 135 14.81 -27.93 -41.10
CA GLY A 135 15.97 -28.59 -40.44
C GLY A 135 16.82 -27.65 -39.57
N VAL A 136 16.32 -26.44 -39.27
CA VAL A 136 16.99 -25.43 -38.44
C VAL A 136 16.66 -25.70 -36.99
N ASP A 137 17.61 -25.48 -36.07
CA ASP A 137 17.38 -25.63 -34.65
C ASP A 137 16.35 -24.59 -34.17
N VAL A 138 15.42 -25.01 -33.28
CA VAL A 138 14.39 -24.18 -32.70
C VAL A 138 14.98 -22.90 -32.04
N SER A 139 16.17 -23.00 -31.46
CA SER A 139 16.87 -21.87 -30.82
C SER A 139 17.33 -20.77 -31.79
N GLN A 140 17.41 -21.08 -33.10
CA GLN A 140 17.85 -20.13 -34.14
C GLN A 140 16.70 -19.41 -34.82
N ILE A 141 15.45 -19.79 -34.52
CA ILE A 141 14.26 -19.15 -35.10
C ILE A 141 13.85 -17.99 -34.17
N ASP A 142 13.86 -16.76 -34.70
CA ASP A 142 13.36 -15.61 -33.96
C ASP A 142 11.84 -15.74 -33.74
N PRO A 143 11.38 -15.84 -32.47
CA PRO A 143 9.96 -15.94 -32.19
C PRO A 143 9.12 -14.74 -32.68
N ASN A 144 9.76 -13.56 -32.85
CA ASN A 144 9.07 -12.37 -33.31
C ASN A 144 8.81 -12.34 -34.81
N SER A 145 9.57 -13.13 -35.56
CA SER A 145 9.38 -13.29 -37.03
C SER A 145 8.23 -14.21 -37.39
N VAL A 146 7.69 -14.97 -36.44
CA VAL A 146 6.66 -15.98 -36.71
C VAL A 146 5.28 -15.38 -36.50
N GLU A 147 4.53 -15.20 -37.59
CA GLU A 147 3.14 -14.78 -37.55
C GLU A 147 2.22 -15.98 -37.29
N VAL A 148 1.26 -15.77 -36.40
CA VAL A 148 0.19 -16.73 -36.11
C VAL A 148 -1.18 -16.00 -36.15
N SER A 149 -2.23 -16.74 -36.52
CA SER A 149 -3.58 -16.22 -36.54
C SER A 149 -4.00 -15.78 -35.13
N ASP A 150 -4.70 -14.64 -35.01
CA ASP A 150 -5.21 -14.13 -33.74
C ASP A 150 -6.17 -15.13 -33.07
N VAL A 151 -6.35 -14.97 -31.76
CA VAL A 151 -7.21 -15.82 -30.95
C VAL A 151 -8.65 -15.36 -31.10
N SER A 152 -9.53 -16.22 -31.62
CA SER A 152 -10.96 -15.93 -31.71
C SER A 152 -11.66 -16.06 -30.36
N ASP A 153 -12.84 -15.42 -30.21
CA ASP A 153 -13.66 -15.57 -29.00
C ASP A 153 -14.09 -17.03 -28.74
N ARG A 154 -14.14 -17.87 -29.78
CA ARG A 154 -14.39 -19.30 -29.65
C ARG A 154 -13.26 -20.06 -28.94
N ASP A 155 -12.02 -19.62 -29.15
CA ASP A 155 -10.82 -20.20 -28.50
C ASP A 155 -10.79 -19.88 -27.00
N LEU A 156 -11.42 -18.77 -26.58
CA LEU A 156 -11.45 -18.31 -25.17
C LEU A 156 -12.49 -19.03 -24.31
N GLY A 157 -13.51 -19.67 -24.93
CA GLY A 157 -14.57 -20.38 -24.24
C GLY A 157 -15.74 -19.50 -23.76
N SER A 158 -16.86 -20.11 -23.38
CA SER A 158 -18.17 -19.46 -23.18
C SER A 158 -18.25 -18.43 -22.02
N GLY A 159 -17.22 -18.26 -21.20
CA GLY A 159 -17.22 -17.32 -20.07
C GLY A 159 -16.74 -15.90 -20.42
N PHE A 160 -16.33 -15.63 -21.67
CA PHE A 160 -15.58 -14.41 -22.03
C PHE A 160 -16.20 -13.60 -23.18
N SER A 161 -17.41 -13.90 -23.61
CA SER A 161 -17.98 -13.48 -24.91
C SER A 161 -18.51 -12.04 -25.02
N SER A 162 -18.25 -11.11 -24.10
CA SER A 162 -18.90 -9.78 -24.11
C SER A 162 -18.00 -8.54 -24.01
N MET A 163 -16.70 -8.62 -24.33
CA MET A 163 -15.80 -7.46 -24.24
C MET A 163 -15.32 -7.03 -25.64
N THR A 164 -15.23 -5.71 -25.89
CA THR A 164 -14.76 -5.16 -27.16
C THR A 164 -13.25 -5.12 -27.25
N GLU A 165 -12.69 -5.41 -28.46
CA GLU A 165 -11.24 -5.41 -28.71
C GLU A 165 -10.56 -4.05 -28.40
N ALA A 166 -11.28 -2.93 -28.62
CA ALA A 166 -10.77 -1.60 -28.30
C ALA A 166 -10.52 -1.38 -26.81
N GLU A 167 -11.36 -1.96 -25.94
CA GLU A 167 -11.19 -1.90 -24.48
C GLU A 167 -10.00 -2.76 -24.03
N ASP A 168 -9.78 -3.92 -24.66
CA ASP A 168 -8.65 -4.80 -24.37
C ASP A 168 -7.31 -4.14 -24.75
N VAL A 169 -7.24 -3.44 -25.89
CA VAL A 169 -6.06 -2.71 -26.35
C VAL A 169 -5.73 -1.53 -25.42
N LEU A 170 -6.73 -0.76 -24.99
CA LEU A 170 -6.56 0.34 -24.04
C LEU A 170 -5.99 -0.13 -22.70
N GLU A 171 -6.42 -1.29 -22.22
CA GLU A 171 -5.89 -1.88 -20.99
C GLU A 171 -4.45 -2.40 -21.16
N MET A 172 -4.13 -3.03 -22.30
CA MET A 172 -2.77 -3.46 -22.62
C MET A 172 -1.81 -2.26 -22.68
N LEU A 173 -2.26 -1.13 -23.25
CA LEU A 173 -1.47 0.10 -23.31
C LEU A 173 -1.28 0.71 -21.90
N SER A 174 -2.31 0.73 -21.06
CA SER A 174 -2.19 1.21 -19.69
C SER A 174 -1.29 0.33 -18.82
N GLN A 175 -1.21 -0.98 -19.11
CA GLN A 175 -0.30 -1.90 -18.43
C GLN A 175 1.15 -1.78 -18.92
N LYS A 176 1.38 -1.43 -20.21
CA LYS A 176 2.71 -1.15 -20.73
C LYS A 176 3.35 0.11 -20.13
N GLU A 177 2.54 1.11 -19.77
CA GLU A 177 3.05 2.31 -19.08
C GLU A 177 3.59 2.01 -17.69
N ASP A 178 3.12 0.94 -17.03
CA ASP A 178 3.60 0.51 -15.71
C ASP A 178 4.87 -0.38 -15.78
N THR A 179 5.22 -0.90 -16.98
CA THR A 179 6.47 -1.61 -17.22
C THR A 179 7.54 -0.68 -17.81
N ASP A 180 7.57 0.57 -17.37
CA ASP A 180 8.57 1.52 -17.86
C ASP A 180 9.96 1.07 -17.36
N ASP A 181 10.69 0.35 -18.23
CA ASP A 181 12.11 -0.05 -18.08
C ASP A 181 13.06 1.16 -17.90
N ARG A 182 12.51 2.39 -17.89
CA ARG A 182 13.21 3.62 -17.53
C ARG A 182 13.46 3.78 -16.03
N PHE A 183 12.99 2.85 -15.18
CA PHE A 183 13.49 2.76 -13.83
C PHE A 183 14.94 2.28 -13.87
N ILE A 184 15.84 3.22 -13.73
CA ILE A 184 17.25 2.92 -13.53
C ILE A 184 17.31 2.08 -12.26
N ASN A 185 17.65 0.80 -12.42
CA ASN A 185 17.95 -0.07 -11.30
C ASN A 185 19.11 0.59 -10.55
N ALA A 186 18.87 1.05 -9.32
CA ALA A 186 19.86 1.75 -8.51
C ALA A 186 21.16 0.95 -8.35
N ALA A 187 21.11 -0.39 -8.52
CA ALA A 187 22.26 -1.28 -8.59
C ALA A 187 23.10 -1.15 -9.87
N LYS A 188 22.64 -0.43 -10.91
CA LYS A 188 23.35 -0.24 -12.19
C LYS A 188 23.88 1.18 -12.38
N VAL A 189 23.61 2.08 -11.47
CA VAL A 189 24.23 3.42 -11.48
C VAL A 189 25.54 3.30 -10.70
N ASP A 190 26.64 3.20 -11.42
CA ASP A 190 27.97 3.51 -10.88
C ASP A 190 27.98 5.00 -10.50
N VAL A 191 27.46 5.30 -9.33
CA VAL A 191 27.68 6.59 -8.69
C VAL A 191 29.05 6.47 -8.06
N ASP A 192 30.01 7.12 -8.67
CA ASP A 192 31.34 7.28 -8.10
C ASP A 192 31.19 7.95 -6.72
N LEU A 193 31.40 7.15 -5.66
CA LEU A 193 31.31 7.58 -4.26
C LEU A 193 32.34 8.67 -3.90
N ASN A 194 33.14 9.08 -4.89
CA ASN A 194 34.17 10.10 -4.79
C ASN A 194 33.74 11.47 -5.35
N ASP A 195 32.48 11.65 -5.71
CA ASP A 195 32.00 12.99 -6.02
C ASP A 195 32.08 13.85 -4.77
N PHE A 196 33.06 14.74 -4.81
CA PHE A 196 33.53 15.60 -3.75
C PHE A 196 32.40 16.48 -3.22
N VAL A 197 31.82 16.11 -2.09
CA VAL A 197 30.91 16.98 -1.34
C VAL A 197 31.77 17.94 -0.53
N PRO A 198 31.69 19.27 -0.73
CA PRO A 198 32.48 20.24 0.01
C PRO A 198 32.33 20.07 1.52
N ILE A 199 33.41 20.06 2.27
CA ILE A 199 33.47 19.88 3.73
C ILE A 199 32.52 20.86 4.48
N ASP A 200 32.24 22.01 3.91
CA ASP A 200 31.33 23.01 4.48
C ASP A 200 29.86 22.58 4.49
N GLU A 201 29.45 21.63 3.63
CA GLU A 201 28.12 21.03 3.65
C GLU A 201 28.00 19.88 4.67
N LEU A 202 29.11 19.22 5.02
CA LEU A 202 29.12 18.09 5.96
C LEU A 202 28.90 18.52 7.42
N LYS A 203 29.33 19.70 7.82
CA LYS A 203 29.21 20.22 9.21
C LYS A 203 27.76 20.42 9.67
N TYR A 204 26.78 20.49 8.76
CA TYR A 204 25.37 20.69 9.08
C TYR A 204 24.50 19.43 8.84
N LYS A 205 25.11 18.32 8.40
CA LYS A 205 24.43 17.06 8.07
C LYS A 205 24.55 15.97 9.14
N GLU A 206 25.19 16.27 10.29
CA GLU A 206 25.37 15.31 11.39
C GLU A 206 24.05 14.80 12.01
N GLU A 207 22.92 15.47 11.72
CA GLU A 207 21.58 15.07 12.16
C GLU A 207 20.81 14.22 11.11
N ILE A 208 21.35 14.02 9.92
CA ILE A 208 20.71 13.23 8.86
C ILE A 208 21.37 11.86 8.82
N ILE A 209 20.68 10.86 9.36
CA ILE A 209 21.09 9.48 9.20
C ILE A 209 20.98 9.12 7.73
N ASN A 210 22.10 8.73 7.14
CA ASN A 210 22.12 8.20 5.80
C ASN A 210 21.63 6.73 5.84
N GLU A 211 20.41 6.48 5.41
CA GLU A 211 19.82 5.14 5.31
C GLU A 211 20.32 4.37 4.07
N THR A 212 21.03 5.04 3.17
CA THR A 212 21.52 4.42 1.92
C THR A 212 22.41 3.19 2.15
N PRO A 213 23.40 3.18 3.08
CA PRO A 213 24.22 2.00 3.33
C PRO A 213 23.42 0.79 3.82
N TYR A 214 22.38 1.00 4.63
CA TYR A 214 21.51 -0.08 5.10
C TYR A 214 20.67 -0.66 3.95
N TYR A 215 20.23 0.20 3.04
CA TYR A 215 19.47 -0.22 1.86
C TYR A 215 20.36 -1.02 0.88
N GLU A 216 21.61 -0.58 0.65
CA GLU A 216 22.58 -1.28 -0.18
C GLU A 216 22.98 -2.64 0.42
N PHE A 217 23.14 -2.69 1.74
CA PHE A 217 23.39 -3.94 2.46
C PHE A 217 22.22 -4.93 2.27
N TYR A 218 20.99 -4.48 2.47
CA TYR A 218 19.78 -5.27 2.27
C TYR A 218 19.69 -5.83 0.83
N GLN A 219 20.06 -5.05 -0.19
CA GLN A 219 20.03 -5.51 -1.58
C GLN A 219 21.10 -6.59 -1.89
N LYS A 220 22.18 -6.61 -1.15
CA LYS A 220 23.32 -7.55 -1.36
C LYS A 220 23.14 -8.88 -0.64
N GLU A 221 22.44 -8.90 0.48
CA GLU A 221 22.27 -10.11 1.30
C GLU A 221 20.89 -10.78 1.07
N VAL A 222 20.77 -11.56 0.02
CA VAL A 222 19.65 -12.51 -0.13
C VAL A 222 20.18 -13.93 0.15
N ASP A 223 20.38 -14.26 1.44
CA ASP A 223 21.02 -15.51 1.86
C ASP A 223 20.05 -16.56 2.42
N ILE A 224 18.72 -16.29 2.39
CA ILE A 224 17.74 -17.24 2.91
C ILE A 224 16.90 -17.84 1.78
N PRO A 225 16.65 -19.18 1.82
CA PRO A 225 15.78 -19.83 0.85
C PRO A 225 14.31 -19.46 1.15
N VAL A 226 13.80 -18.41 0.53
CA VAL A 226 12.40 -18.01 0.67
C VAL A 226 11.62 -18.48 -0.54
N GLU A 227 10.59 -19.29 -0.31
CA GLU A 227 9.66 -19.71 -1.36
C GLU A 227 8.59 -18.65 -1.56
N HIS A 228 8.31 -18.32 -2.83
CA HIS A 228 7.24 -17.43 -3.24
C HIS A 228 6.08 -18.23 -3.82
N VAL A 229 4.89 -18.01 -3.29
CA VAL A 229 3.66 -18.65 -3.77
C VAL A 229 2.74 -17.57 -4.33
N GLU A 230 2.38 -17.69 -5.60
CA GLU A 230 1.48 -16.73 -6.27
C GLU A 230 0.09 -16.76 -5.62
N GLU A 231 -0.43 -15.59 -5.27
CA GLU A 231 -1.82 -15.39 -4.86
C GLU A 231 -2.64 -14.95 -6.08
N PRO A 232 -3.48 -15.81 -6.65
CA PRO A 232 -4.09 -15.53 -7.95
C PRO A 232 -5.24 -14.53 -7.88
N LYS A 233 -5.89 -14.37 -6.72
CA LYS A 233 -7.09 -13.55 -6.57
C LYS A 233 -7.29 -13.09 -5.14
N LEU A 234 -7.82 -11.85 -4.95
CA LEU A 234 -8.38 -11.39 -3.68
C LEU A 234 -9.80 -11.92 -3.48
N ASN A 235 -10.10 -12.35 -2.26
CA ASN A 235 -11.43 -12.76 -1.86
C ASN A 235 -12.13 -11.62 -1.09
N ILE A 236 -12.80 -10.73 -1.81
CA ILE A 236 -13.53 -9.61 -1.22
C ILE A 236 -14.93 -10.09 -0.81
N PRO A 237 -15.27 -10.09 0.51
CA PRO A 237 -16.59 -10.55 0.97
C PRO A 237 -17.74 -9.75 0.36
N GLU A 238 -18.85 -10.43 0.04
CA GLU A 238 -20.04 -9.76 -0.54
C GLU A 238 -20.66 -8.73 0.37
N ILE A 239 -20.65 -9.01 1.66
CA ILE A 239 -21.20 -8.12 2.68
C ILE A 239 -20.39 -6.82 2.81
N LEU A 240 -19.11 -6.88 2.43
CA LEU A 240 -18.21 -5.74 2.56
C LEU A 240 -18.35 -4.80 1.36
N LYS A 241 -18.94 -3.64 1.57
CA LYS A 241 -19.12 -2.60 0.57
C LYS A 241 -18.12 -1.48 0.78
N ILE A 242 -17.22 -1.31 -0.17
CA ILE A 242 -16.18 -0.28 -0.15
C ILE A 242 -16.33 0.57 -1.41
N TYR A 243 -16.54 1.87 -1.23
CA TYR A 243 -16.68 2.81 -2.32
C TYR A 243 -15.44 3.70 -2.44
N THR A 244 -14.99 3.94 -3.65
CA THR A 244 -13.91 4.86 -3.98
C THR A 244 -14.27 5.62 -5.25
N TYR A 245 -13.59 6.75 -5.50
CA TYR A 245 -13.76 7.45 -6.76
C TYR A 245 -12.83 6.88 -7.84
N PRO A 246 -13.20 6.95 -9.13
CA PRO A 246 -12.33 6.51 -10.22
C PRO A 246 -11.03 7.31 -10.27
N ARG A 247 -10.05 6.80 -11.02
CA ARG A 247 -8.77 7.50 -11.26
C ARG A 247 -9.03 8.85 -11.91
N GLY A 248 -8.37 9.89 -11.41
CA GLY A 248 -8.52 11.27 -11.88
C GLY A 248 -9.62 12.07 -11.18
N ASP A 249 -10.52 11.41 -10.49
CA ASP A 249 -11.53 12.07 -9.68
C ASP A 249 -11.00 12.32 -8.26
N MET A 250 -10.91 13.58 -7.87
CA MET A 250 -10.41 14.05 -6.57
C MET A 250 -11.54 14.48 -5.62
N SER A 251 -12.78 14.04 -5.91
CA SER A 251 -13.94 14.31 -5.06
C SER A 251 -13.76 13.70 -3.68
N ASN A 252 -14.36 14.35 -2.68
CA ASN A 252 -14.38 13.87 -1.31
C ASN A 252 -15.77 13.34 -0.96
N PHE A 253 -15.81 12.30 -0.14
CA PHE A 253 -17.06 11.84 0.45
C PHE A 253 -17.58 12.87 1.46
N PRO A 254 -18.92 13.02 1.60
CA PRO A 254 -19.52 13.77 2.67
C PRO A 254 -19.11 13.22 4.05
N ALA A 255 -19.32 13.99 5.10
CA ALA A 255 -19.11 13.49 6.46
C ALA A 255 -20.11 12.38 6.79
N PRO A 256 -19.68 11.27 7.43
CA PRO A 256 -20.56 10.20 7.86
C PRO A 256 -21.67 10.71 8.77
N LYS A 257 -22.88 10.13 8.66
CA LYS A 257 -24.03 10.50 9.46
C LYS A 257 -24.42 9.37 10.39
N ARG A 258 -24.88 9.71 11.60
CA ARG A 258 -25.48 8.73 12.51
C ARG A 258 -26.88 8.40 12.08
N GLN A 259 -27.16 7.11 11.96
CA GLN A 259 -28.50 6.62 11.69
C GLN A 259 -29.34 6.58 12.96
N THR A 260 -30.61 6.95 12.84
CA THR A 260 -31.51 7.10 13.98
C THR A 260 -31.92 5.78 14.63
N LYS A 261 -32.02 4.68 13.87
CA LYS A 261 -32.49 3.38 14.37
C LYS A 261 -31.51 2.70 15.32
N LEU A 262 -30.23 2.63 14.96
CA LEU A 262 -29.20 1.91 15.73
C LEU A 262 -28.17 2.83 16.36
N GLY A 263 -28.21 4.14 16.07
CA GLY A 263 -27.28 5.12 16.61
C GLY A 263 -25.85 4.98 16.11
N VAL A 264 -25.60 4.15 15.08
CA VAL A 264 -24.27 3.94 14.48
C VAL A 264 -24.08 4.82 13.24
N PHE A 265 -22.83 5.08 12.87
CA PHE A 265 -22.51 5.79 11.65
C PHE A 265 -22.74 4.92 10.41
N ASP A 266 -23.12 5.54 9.30
CA ASP A 266 -23.47 4.93 8.02
C ASP A 266 -22.25 4.36 7.27
N TYR A 267 -21.12 5.04 7.27
CA TYR A 267 -19.87 4.55 6.66
C TYR A 267 -18.65 5.16 7.35
N TYR A 268 -17.53 4.44 7.27
CA TYR A 268 -16.23 4.86 7.79
C TYR A 268 -15.34 5.35 6.66
N LEU A 269 -14.74 6.54 6.83
CA LEU A 269 -13.77 7.08 5.87
C LEU A 269 -12.35 6.70 6.29
N MET A 270 -11.60 6.11 5.37
CA MET A 270 -10.19 5.80 5.57
C MET A 270 -9.39 6.04 4.30
N ASP A 271 -8.07 6.13 4.40
CA ASP A 271 -7.20 6.20 3.22
C ASP A 271 -7.50 5.03 2.27
N GLY A 272 -7.65 5.32 0.97
CA GLY A 272 -8.07 4.31 0.00
C GLY A 272 -7.14 3.10 -0.10
N ALA A 273 -5.84 3.24 0.20
CA ALA A 273 -4.92 2.11 0.21
C ALA A 273 -5.03 1.27 1.50
N SER A 274 -5.50 1.85 2.61
CA SER A 274 -5.55 1.18 3.93
C SER A 274 -6.49 -0.03 3.99
N VAL A 275 -7.33 -0.24 2.98
CA VAL A 275 -8.19 -1.44 2.86
C VAL A 275 -7.39 -2.66 2.39
N LEU A 276 -6.29 -2.46 1.65
CA LEU A 276 -5.56 -3.54 0.99
C LEU A 276 -4.96 -4.58 1.94
N PRO A 277 -4.36 -4.23 3.09
CA PRO A 277 -3.84 -5.21 4.04
C PRO A 277 -4.93 -6.15 4.58
N VAL A 278 -6.12 -5.61 4.85
CA VAL A 278 -7.26 -6.41 5.33
C VAL A 278 -7.77 -7.34 4.24
N LEU A 279 -7.85 -6.87 2.99
CA LEU A 279 -8.23 -7.72 1.86
C LEU A 279 -7.18 -8.80 1.58
N ALA A 280 -5.89 -8.46 1.69
CA ALA A 280 -4.79 -9.41 1.53
C ALA A 280 -4.78 -10.49 2.62
N LEU A 281 -5.24 -10.18 3.83
CA LEU A 281 -5.31 -11.12 4.95
C LEU A 281 -6.24 -12.30 4.66
N ASP A 282 -7.24 -12.10 3.80
CA ASP A 282 -8.18 -13.15 3.36
C ASP A 282 -8.84 -13.88 4.55
N ILE A 283 -9.55 -13.12 5.37
CA ILE A 283 -10.25 -13.64 6.55
C ILE A 283 -11.38 -14.58 6.10
N GLN A 284 -11.38 -15.80 6.64
CA GLN A 284 -12.41 -16.78 6.39
C GLN A 284 -13.43 -16.83 7.54
N ALA A 285 -14.56 -17.48 7.30
CA ALA A 285 -15.57 -17.67 8.35
C ALA A 285 -14.99 -18.47 9.52
N ASN A 286 -15.24 -18.01 10.74
CA ASN A 286 -14.77 -18.56 12.00
C ASN A 286 -13.26 -18.46 12.27
N ASP A 287 -12.51 -17.68 11.49
CA ASP A 287 -11.12 -17.40 11.80
C ASP A 287 -10.98 -16.69 13.17
N LYS A 288 -9.95 -17.03 13.92
CA LYS A 288 -9.45 -16.24 15.05
C LYS A 288 -8.44 -15.24 14.51
N VAL A 289 -8.77 -13.98 14.61
CA VAL A 289 -8.00 -12.88 14.01
C VAL A 289 -7.42 -12.00 15.10
N ALA A 290 -6.18 -11.52 14.90
CA ALA A 290 -5.59 -10.50 15.75
C ALA A 290 -5.07 -9.32 14.93
N ASP A 291 -5.26 -8.11 15.47
CA ASP A 291 -4.60 -6.89 15.04
C ASP A 291 -3.65 -6.42 16.16
N TYR A 292 -2.35 -6.51 15.92
CA TYR A 292 -1.33 -6.25 16.95
C TYR A 292 -1.10 -4.77 17.22
N CYS A 293 -1.51 -3.90 16.29
CA CYS A 293 -1.36 -2.45 16.38
C CYS A 293 -2.65 -1.74 15.94
N ALA A 294 -3.78 -2.15 16.51
CA ALA A 294 -5.12 -1.88 16.01
C ALA A 294 -5.53 -0.39 15.99
N ALA A 295 -4.98 0.43 16.90
CA ALA A 295 -5.41 1.83 17.01
C ALA A 295 -4.88 2.71 15.85
N PRO A 296 -5.71 3.61 15.30
CA PRO A 296 -6.97 4.13 15.87
C PRO A 296 -8.23 3.31 15.58
N GLY A 297 -8.17 2.21 14.80
CA GLY A 297 -9.30 1.29 14.65
C GLY A 297 -9.78 1.05 13.22
N GLY A 298 -9.31 1.78 12.22
CA GLY A 298 -9.86 1.69 10.85
C GLY A 298 -9.72 0.30 10.23
N LYS A 299 -8.53 -0.32 10.29
CA LYS A 299 -8.30 -1.67 9.75
C LYS A 299 -9.00 -2.73 10.61
N ALA A 300 -8.92 -2.61 11.94
CA ALA A 300 -9.61 -3.51 12.86
C ALA A 300 -11.14 -3.46 12.68
N LEU A 301 -11.71 -2.25 12.52
CA LEU A 301 -13.13 -2.09 12.20
C LEU A 301 -13.48 -2.75 10.87
N LEU A 302 -12.67 -2.56 9.82
CA LEU A 302 -12.86 -3.20 8.52
C LEU A 302 -12.88 -4.73 8.65
N MET A 303 -11.99 -5.32 9.46
CA MET A 303 -12.00 -6.75 9.76
C MET A 303 -13.29 -7.18 10.46
N ALA A 304 -13.76 -6.42 11.45
CA ALA A 304 -15.03 -6.69 12.15
C ALA A 304 -16.24 -6.62 11.21
N LEU A 305 -16.27 -5.63 10.30
CA LEU A 305 -17.36 -5.46 9.32
C LEU A 305 -17.43 -6.58 8.26
N THR A 306 -16.42 -7.44 8.16
CA THR A 306 -16.53 -8.67 7.35
C THR A 306 -17.49 -9.69 7.95
N LEU A 307 -17.79 -9.61 9.24
CA LEU A 307 -18.59 -10.57 10.04
C LEU A 307 -18.07 -12.02 9.94
N ARG A 308 -16.81 -12.21 9.61
CA ARG A 308 -16.19 -13.53 9.44
C ARG A 308 -15.44 -14.03 10.69
N PRO A 309 -14.74 -13.16 11.46
CA PRO A 309 -14.01 -13.61 12.63
C PRO A 309 -14.92 -14.24 13.70
N SER A 310 -14.54 -15.39 14.25
CA SER A 310 -15.13 -15.92 15.49
C SER A 310 -14.63 -15.16 16.72
N GLN A 311 -13.39 -14.66 16.63
CA GLN A 311 -12.77 -13.79 17.62
C GLN A 311 -11.86 -12.78 16.90
N LEU A 312 -11.96 -11.51 17.25
CA LEU A 312 -11.09 -10.45 16.78
C LEU A 312 -10.42 -9.77 17.99
N VAL A 313 -9.13 -10.04 18.17
CA VAL A 313 -8.31 -9.40 19.20
C VAL A 313 -7.73 -8.12 18.62
N CYS A 314 -8.09 -6.98 19.21
CA CYS A 314 -7.65 -5.65 18.83
C CYS A 314 -6.69 -5.12 19.89
N ASN A 315 -5.39 -5.19 19.65
CA ASN A 315 -4.37 -4.76 20.61
C ASN A 315 -3.75 -3.40 20.24
N ASP A 316 -3.49 -2.58 21.23
CA ASP A 316 -2.56 -1.43 21.11
C ASP A 316 -1.91 -1.17 22.47
N LYS A 317 -0.57 -1.04 22.49
CA LYS A 317 0.20 -0.84 23.73
C LYS A 317 -0.13 0.48 24.47
N SER A 318 -0.72 1.45 23.79
CA SER A 318 -1.08 2.74 24.37
C SER A 318 -2.52 2.75 24.86
N LEU A 319 -2.70 2.93 26.16
CA LEU A 319 -4.03 3.04 26.77
C LEU A 319 -4.89 4.15 26.13
N SER A 320 -4.29 5.31 25.82
CA SER A 320 -5.01 6.43 25.19
C SER A 320 -5.42 6.12 23.76
N ARG A 321 -4.59 5.41 23.00
CA ARG A 321 -4.92 4.95 21.65
C ARG A 321 -5.97 3.84 21.69
N ASN A 322 -5.88 2.92 22.64
CA ASN A 322 -6.89 1.86 22.85
C ASN A 322 -8.26 2.45 23.22
N SER A 323 -8.30 3.54 24.01
CA SER A 323 -9.55 4.25 24.27
C SER A 323 -10.16 4.84 22.98
N ARG A 324 -9.35 5.40 22.09
CA ARG A 324 -9.83 5.87 20.76
C ARG A 324 -10.35 4.73 19.90
N LEU A 325 -9.64 3.59 19.90
CA LEU A 325 -10.06 2.37 19.22
C LEU A 325 -11.45 1.93 19.69
N LYS A 326 -11.68 1.85 21.01
CA LYS A 326 -13.00 1.51 21.59
C LYS A 326 -14.07 2.52 21.19
N ASN A 327 -13.75 3.82 21.17
CA ASN A 327 -14.68 4.86 20.71
C ASN A 327 -15.06 4.71 19.22
N VAL A 328 -14.10 4.31 18.36
CA VAL A 328 -14.42 4.01 16.97
C VAL A 328 -15.37 2.83 16.90
N PHE A 329 -15.09 1.73 17.60
CA PHE A 329 -15.97 0.57 17.59
C PHE A 329 -17.37 0.89 18.11
N SER A 330 -17.51 1.59 19.23
CA SER A 330 -18.82 2.01 19.77
C SER A 330 -19.61 2.95 18.87
N ALA A 331 -18.94 3.64 17.95
CA ALA A 331 -19.57 4.52 16.98
C ALA A 331 -20.11 3.79 15.72
N TYR A 332 -19.59 2.60 15.41
CA TYR A 332 -19.92 1.84 14.20
C TYR A 332 -20.53 0.47 14.47
N ILE A 333 -20.25 -0.13 15.61
CA ILE A 333 -20.76 -1.46 15.99
C ILE A 333 -21.91 -1.23 17.00
N PRO A 334 -23.13 -1.73 16.75
CA PRO A 334 -24.20 -1.63 17.71
C PRO A 334 -23.91 -2.45 18.98
N ASP A 335 -24.50 -2.02 20.09
CA ASP A 335 -24.39 -2.73 21.37
C ASP A 335 -25.28 -4.00 21.35
N VAL A 336 -24.81 -5.02 20.64
CA VAL A 336 -25.47 -6.33 20.50
C VAL A 336 -24.53 -7.39 21.03
N ASP A 337 -24.98 -8.13 22.02
CA ASP A 337 -24.21 -9.16 22.72
C ASP A 337 -23.47 -10.15 21.82
N SER A 338 -24.11 -10.55 20.71
CA SER A 338 -23.50 -11.51 19.77
C SER A 338 -22.28 -10.98 19.05
N VAL A 339 -22.25 -9.66 18.78
CA VAL A 339 -21.12 -8.99 18.11
C VAL A 339 -20.05 -8.60 19.12
N GLN A 340 -20.46 -8.12 20.30
CA GLN A 340 -19.54 -7.72 21.38
C GLN A 340 -18.70 -8.89 21.87
N LYS A 341 -19.28 -10.11 21.93
CA LYS A 341 -18.57 -11.33 22.35
C LYS A 341 -17.46 -11.76 21.39
N THR A 342 -17.47 -11.31 20.16
CA THR A 342 -16.39 -11.61 19.18
C THR A 342 -15.21 -10.65 19.28
N LEU A 343 -15.37 -9.52 20.00
CA LEU A 343 -14.38 -8.45 20.09
C LEU A 343 -13.63 -8.51 21.42
N ASP A 344 -12.31 -8.49 21.34
CA ASP A 344 -11.42 -8.46 22.50
C ASP A 344 -10.43 -7.29 22.36
N PHE A 345 -10.44 -6.35 23.34
CA PHE A 345 -9.59 -5.16 23.33
C PHE A 345 -8.50 -5.29 24.40
N THR A 346 -7.27 -5.47 23.97
CA THR A 346 -6.11 -5.63 24.85
C THR A 346 -5.18 -4.43 24.84
N VAL A 347 -4.42 -4.26 25.92
CA VAL A 347 -3.39 -3.23 26.07
C VAL A 347 -2.09 -3.92 26.47
N GLU A 348 -1.43 -4.51 25.48
CA GLU A 348 -0.20 -5.27 25.69
C GLU A 348 0.90 -4.77 24.76
N ASP A 349 2.17 -4.94 25.13
CA ASP A 349 3.26 -4.72 24.19
C ASP A 349 3.31 -5.92 23.22
N ALA A 350 2.87 -5.69 21.99
CA ALA A 350 2.79 -6.73 20.97
C ALA A 350 4.15 -7.35 20.62
N LYS A 351 5.26 -6.70 20.93
CA LYS A 351 6.62 -7.27 20.76
C LYS A 351 6.86 -8.50 21.62
N THR A 352 6.17 -8.58 22.76
CA THR A 352 6.25 -9.69 23.71
C THR A 352 5.01 -10.58 23.72
N MET A 353 3.99 -10.23 22.92
CA MET A 353 2.72 -10.95 22.83
C MET A 353 2.87 -12.17 21.91
N ILE A 354 3.68 -13.14 22.35
CA ILE A 354 3.86 -14.42 21.65
C ILE A 354 2.86 -15.42 22.22
N ARG A 355 1.91 -15.88 21.40
CA ARG A 355 0.87 -16.86 21.73
C ARG A 355 0.88 -17.96 20.67
N PRO A 356 1.72 -18.99 20.82
CA PRO A 356 1.91 -20.00 19.79
C PRO A 356 0.58 -20.63 19.33
N ASP A 357 0.42 -20.71 18.00
CA ASP A 357 -0.74 -21.32 17.32
C ASP A 357 -2.12 -20.74 17.70
N ALA A 358 -2.15 -19.51 18.27
CA ALA A 358 -3.40 -18.93 18.79
C ALA A 358 -4.32 -18.36 17.70
N TYR A 359 -3.75 -17.94 16.57
CA TYR A 359 -4.49 -17.19 15.56
C TYR A 359 -4.39 -17.80 14.18
N ASP A 360 -5.49 -17.70 13.44
CA ASP A 360 -5.54 -18.04 12.01
C ASP A 360 -4.94 -16.95 11.14
N LYS A 361 -5.25 -15.69 11.48
CA LYS A 361 -4.85 -14.51 10.75
C LYS A 361 -4.35 -13.44 11.71
N ILE A 362 -3.23 -12.82 11.36
CA ILE A 362 -2.69 -11.70 12.13
C ILE A 362 -2.41 -10.54 11.19
N LEU A 363 -2.94 -9.37 11.55
CA LEU A 363 -2.56 -8.10 10.94
C LEU A 363 -1.53 -7.41 11.84
N ILE A 364 -0.46 -6.93 11.23
CA ILE A 364 0.54 -6.07 11.88
C ILE A 364 0.66 -4.81 11.06
N ASP A 365 -0.22 -3.84 11.35
CA ASP A 365 -0.11 -2.49 10.81
C ASP A 365 0.89 -1.71 11.68
N ALA A 366 2.17 -1.92 11.41
CA ALA A 366 3.24 -1.51 12.31
C ALA A 366 3.38 0.01 12.40
N ILE A 367 3.76 0.47 13.59
CA ILE A 367 4.20 1.86 13.76
C ILE A 367 5.35 2.14 12.78
N CYS A 368 5.30 3.27 12.09
CA CYS A 368 6.28 3.65 11.08
C CYS A 368 6.47 5.15 11.06
N THR A 369 7.33 5.66 10.20
CA THR A 369 7.57 7.11 10.07
C THR A 369 6.35 7.90 9.61
N ASN A 370 5.31 7.24 9.10
CA ASN A 370 4.09 7.85 8.56
C ASN A 370 4.42 9.02 7.62
N ASP A 371 4.97 8.69 6.46
CA ASP A 371 5.68 9.66 5.63
C ASP A 371 4.79 10.80 5.14
N ARG A 372 3.51 10.52 4.84
CA ARG A 372 2.55 11.57 4.47
C ARG A 372 2.32 12.55 5.62
N LEU A 373 2.09 12.05 6.82
CA LEU A 373 1.84 12.89 7.98
C LEU A 373 3.10 13.68 8.36
N SER A 374 4.27 13.05 8.24
CA SER A 374 5.56 13.67 8.58
C SER A 374 5.90 14.88 7.72
N VAL A 375 5.42 15.00 6.47
CA VAL A 375 5.62 16.18 5.63
C VAL A 375 4.53 17.23 5.76
N ILE A 376 3.45 16.94 6.50
CA ILE A 376 2.32 17.85 6.69
C ILE A 376 2.35 18.46 8.09
N GLU A 377 2.55 17.65 9.13
CA GLU A 377 2.42 18.04 10.53
C GLU A 377 3.77 18.20 11.22
N ASN A 378 3.86 19.17 12.14
CA ASN A 378 5.02 19.36 12.99
C ASN A 378 4.88 18.65 14.35
N ASP A 379 3.63 18.49 14.82
CA ASP A 379 3.39 17.88 16.11
C ASP A 379 3.59 16.36 16.04
N ASN A 380 4.20 15.82 17.09
CA ASN A 380 4.49 14.39 17.20
C ASN A 380 5.27 13.77 16.01
N ASN A 381 5.99 14.60 15.25
CA ASN A 381 6.70 14.23 14.03
C ASN A 381 7.95 13.41 14.34
N TRP A 382 8.19 12.34 13.59
CA TRP A 382 9.36 11.46 13.69
C TRP A 382 10.70 12.14 13.32
N PHE A 383 10.64 13.24 12.58
CA PHE A 383 11.81 13.99 12.12
C PHE A 383 12.17 15.15 13.04
N LYS A 384 11.63 15.18 14.27
CA LYS A 384 12.15 16.03 15.33
C LYS A 384 13.57 15.57 15.71
N PRO A 385 14.56 16.47 15.88
CA PRO A 385 15.91 16.09 16.29
C PRO A 385 15.95 15.24 17.56
N SER A 386 15.06 15.54 18.53
CA SER A 386 14.93 14.78 19.78
C SER A 386 14.48 13.33 19.61
N ARG A 387 13.89 12.98 18.47
CA ARG A 387 13.39 11.62 18.18
C ARG A 387 14.31 10.83 17.23
N LEU A 388 15.51 11.32 16.98
CA LEU A 388 16.45 10.67 16.06
C LEU A 388 16.75 9.23 16.48
N SER A 389 17.07 9.00 17.77
CA SER A 389 17.38 7.68 18.29
C SER A 389 16.17 6.71 18.22
N GLU A 390 14.96 7.22 18.42
CA GLU A 390 13.73 6.42 18.25
C GLU A 390 13.56 6.01 16.79
N ARG A 391 13.76 6.96 15.85
CA ARG A 391 13.62 6.69 14.41
C ARG A 391 14.60 5.65 13.90
N VAL A 392 15.86 5.69 14.39
CA VAL A 392 16.88 4.70 14.02
C VAL A 392 16.54 3.30 14.49
N ARG A 393 15.95 3.18 15.67
CA ARG A 393 15.55 1.89 16.25
C ARG A 393 14.23 1.37 15.72
N LEU A 394 13.47 2.18 14.99
CA LEU A 394 12.14 1.83 14.52
C LEU A 394 12.08 0.53 13.70
N PRO A 395 13.01 0.25 12.75
CA PRO A 395 13.01 -1.03 12.02
C PRO A 395 13.22 -2.23 12.94
N GLU A 396 14.01 -2.10 14.00
CA GLU A 396 14.21 -3.16 15.00
C GLU A 396 12.93 -3.42 15.82
N GLU A 397 12.22 -2.35 16.21
CA GLU A 397 10.91 -2.50 16.87
C GLU A 397 9.87 -3.15 15.95
N GLN A 398 9.86 -2.78 14.66
CA GLN A 398 9.01 -3.38 13.65
C GLN A 398 9.34 -4.86 13.43
N LEU A 399 10.63 -5.21 13.42
CA LEU A 399 11.09 -6.60 13.36
C LEU A 399 10.54 -7.42 14.53
N GLN A 400 10.64 -6.90 15.75
CA GLN A 400 10.15 -7.59 16.95
C GLN A 400 8.62 -7.81 16.89
N LEU A 401 7.86 -6.82 16.40
CA LEU A 401 6.41 -6.94 16.19
C LEU A 401 6.10 -8.03 15.17
N LEU A 402 6.78 -8.04 14.04
CA LEU A 402 6.54 -9.03 12.99
C LEU A 402 6.95 -10.43 13.47
N TYR A 403 8.08 -10.57 14.14
CA TYR A 403 8.53 -11.82 14.72
C TYR A 403 7.50 -12.39 15.72
N ALA A 404 6.97 -11.56 16.63
CA ALA A 404 5.95 -11.98 17.57
C ALA A 404 4.67 -12.50 16.88
N GLY A 405 4.25 -11.85 15.80
CA GLY A 405 3.12 -12.32 14.99
C GLY A 405 3.40 -13.63 14.27
N LEU A 406 4.60 -13.78 13.67
CA LEU A 406 5.00 -15.04 13.02
C LEU A 406 5.06 -16.20 13.99
N MET A 407 5.48 -15.95 15.22
CA MET A 407 5.49 -16.98 16.29
C MET A 407 4.09 -17.32 16.83
N SER A 408 3.09 -16.46 16.58
CA SER A 408 1.74 -16.63 17.14
C SER A 408 0.73 -17.19 16.14
N VAL A 409 1.01 -17.12 14.85
CA VAL A 409 0.13 -17.65 13.82
C VAL A 409 0.24 -19.17 13.76
N ARG A 410 -0.90 -19.86 13.62
CA ARG A 410 -0.93 -21.32 13.50
C ARG A 410 -0.42 -21.82 12.14
N LYS A 411 -0.08 -23.08 12.06
CA LYS A 411 0.19 -23.76 10.78
C LYS A 411 -1.01 -23.60 9.82
N GLY A 412 -0.74 -23.21 8.58
CA GLY A 412 -1.74 -22.89 7.55
C GLY A 412 -2.33 -21.47 7.69
N GLY A 413 -2.03 -20.76 8.76
CA GLY A 413 -2.44 -19.38 8.96
C GLY A 413 -1.56 -18.38 8.21
N ALA A 414 -1.92 -17.10 8.27
CA ALA A 414 -1.22 -16.04 7.56
C ALA A 414 -1.03 -14.79 8.44
N VAL A 415 0.11 -14.12 8.24
CA VAL A 415 0.42 -12.81 8.80
C VAL A 415 0.51 -11.81 7.66
N VAL A 416 -0.17 -10.67 7.79
CA VAL A 416 -0.01 -9.52 6.90
C VAL A 416 0.71 -8.42 7.66
N TYR A 417 1.84 -7.99 7.11
CA TYR A 417 2.61 -6.86 7.60
C TYR A 417 2.33 -5.65 6.71
N SER A 418 2.05 -4.50 7.30
CA SER A 418 1.82 -3.26 6.58
C SER A 418 2.42 -2.05 7.29
N THR A 419 2.81 -1.04 6.52
CA THR A 419 3.25 0.28 6.99
C THR A 419 2.75 1.37 6.06
N CYS A 420 2.67 2.60 6.56
CA CYS A 420 2.44 3.79 5.74
C CYS A 420 3.73 4.57 5.45
N SER A 421 4.87 3.88 5.39
CA SER A 421 6.18 4.42 5.01
C SER A 421 6.58 4.01 3.59
N LEU A 422 7.39 4.84 2.95
CA LEU A 422 8.06 4.56 1.68
C LEU A 422 9.45 3.92 1.89
N SER A 423 9.93 3.85 3.14
CA SER A 423 11.28 3.35 3.45
C SER A 423 11.41 1.85 3.18
N PRO A 424 12.26 1.40 2.24
CA PRO A 424 12.51 -0.01 2.01
C PRO A 424 12.98 -0.75 3.26
N ILE A 425 13.70 -0.05 4.15
CA ILE A 425 14.24 -0.61 5.38
C ILE A 425 13.11 -0.94 6.36
N GLN A 426 12.11 -0.07 6.49
CA GLN A 426 10.93 -0.29 7.34
C GLN A 426 9.93 -1.28 6.73
N ASN A 427 10.05 -1.56 5.44
CA ASN A 427 9.15 -2.40 4.65
C ASN A 427 9.78 -3.77 4.40
N ASP A 428 10.33 -3.97 3.22
CA ASP A 428 10.92 -5.24 2.77
C ASP A 428 12.10 -5.68 3.65
N GLY A 429 12.89 -4.71 4.16
CA GLY A 429 14.01 -4.98 5.06
C GLY A 429 13.56 -5.64 6.37
N VAL A 430 12.48 -5.16 6.98
CA VAL A 430 11.91 -5.75 8.19
C VAL A 430 11.41 -7.16 7.92
N VAL A 431 10.74 -7.39 6.79
CA VAL A 431 10.24 -8.72 6.40
C VAL A 431 11.41 -9.69 6.21
N HIS A 432 12.46 -9.27 5.50
CA HIS A 432 13.67 -10.06 5.31
C HIS A 432 14.31 -10.48 6.63
N MET A 433 14.55 -9.53 7.52
CA MET A 433 15.15 -9.80 8.82
C MET A 433 14.28 -10.69 9.71
N ALA A 434 12.96 -10.53 9.66
CA ALA A 434 12.04 -11.39 10.39
C ALA A 434 12.06 -12.83 9.89
N LEU A 435 12.05 -13.04 8.57
CA LEU A 435 12.15 -14.36 7.96
C LEU A 435 13.51 -15.01 8.25
N LYS A 436 14.61 -14.25 8.19
CA LYS A 436 15.96 -14.71 8.54
C LYS A 436 16.00 -15.19 9.99
N ARG A 437 15.47 -14.39 10.90
CA ARG A 437 15.41 -14.73 12.32
C ARG A 437 14.56 -15.98 12.58
N ILE A 438 13.40 -16.12 11.95
CA ILE A 438 12.56 -17.32 12.02
C ILE A 438 13.33 -18.56 11.54
N TRP A 439 14.04 -18.43 10.41
CA TRP A 439 14.83 -19.52 9.83
C TRP A 439 16.00 -19.93 10.72
N GLU A 440 16.66 -18.97 11.38
CA GLU A 440 17.80 -19.24 12.28
C GLU A 440 17.38 -19.78 13.65
N GLU A 441 16.28 -19.28 14.22
CA GLU A 441 15.91 -19.55 15.63
C GLU A 441 14.82 -20.63 15.77
N THR A 442 14.11 -21.01 14.69
CA THR A 442 12.94 -21.88 14.78
C THR A 442 12.89 -22.96 13.69
N ASN A 443 11.99 -23.92 13.87
CA ASN A 443 11.66 -24.91 12.82
C ASN A 443 10.41 -24.50 12.00
N HIS A 444 9.93 -23.26 12.14
CA HIS A 444 8.78 -22.79 11.39
C HIS A 444 9.18 -22.41 9.97
N VAL A 445 8.38 -22.84 9.01
CA VAL A 445 8.60 -22.54 7.60
C VAL A 445 7.49 -21.61 7.10
N PHE A 446 7.91 -20.48 6.56
CA PHE A 446 7.02 -19.50 5.96
C PHE A 446 7.29 -19.37 4.47
N VAL A 447 6.21 -19.16 3.71
CA VAL A 447 6.27 -18.75 2.31
C VAL A 447 5.75 -17.33 2.17
N VAL A 448 6.30 -16.60 1.21
CA VAL A 448 5.81 -15.27 0.84
C VAL A 448 4.70 -15.43 -0.18
N SER A 449 3.50 -14.92 0.13
CA SER A 449 2.43 -14.85 -0.87
C SER A 449 2.70 -13.67 -1.82
N ASP A 450 3.02 -13.96 -3.07
CA ASP A 450 3.18 -12.92 -4.10
C ASP A 450 1.80 -12.35 -4.47
N LEU A 451 1.55 -11.13 -4.04
CA LEU A 451 0.29 -10.42 -4.23
C LEU A 451 0.18 -9.71 -5.59
N LYS A 452 1.20 -9.77 -6.46
CA LYS A 452 1.24 -9.03 -7.73
C LYS A 452 0.06 -9.34 -8.63
N GLU A 453 -0.27 -10.63 -8.77
CA GLU A 453 -1.41 -11.06 -9.58
C GLU A 453 -2.75 -10.75 -8.92
N ALA A 454 -2.85 -10.96 -7.59
CA ALA A 454 -4.05 -10.65 -6.83
C ALA A 454 -4.41 -9.15 -6.86
N PHE A 455 -3.41 -8.27 -6.85
CA PHE A 455 -3.62 -6.81 -6.87
C PHE A 455 -3.68 -6.22 -8.27
N ARG A 456 -3.32 -6.98 -9.31
CA ARG A 456 -3.29 -6.50 -10.69
C ARG A 456 -4.59 -5.85 -11.17
N PRO A 457 -5.79 -6.38 -10.87
CA PRO A 457 -7.05 -5.73 -11.24
C PRO A 457 -7.26 -4.35 -10.63
N LEU A 458 -6.55 -4.03 -9.56
CA LEU A 458 -6.63 -2.74 -8.85
C LEU A 458 -5.66 -1.66 -9.37
N ARG A 459 -4.80 -1.97 -10.36
CA ARG A 459 -3.82 -1.01 -10.90
C ARG A 459 -4.44 0.25 -11.51
N GLY A 460 -5.67 0.16 -11.99
CA GLY A 460 -6.41 1.33 -12.45
C GLY A 460 -6.80 2.29 -11.32
N LEU A 461 -6.83 1.82 -10.07
CA LEU A 461 -7.16 2.62 -8.88
C LEU A 461 -5.92 3.01 -8.06
N TYR A 462 -4.87 2.19 -8.08
CA TYR A 462 -3.67 2.39 -7.26
C TYR A 462 -2.42 2.36 -8.12
N LYS A 463 -1.48 3.26 -7.84
CA LYS A 463 -0.12 3.19 -8.40
C LYS A 463 0.70 2.24 -7.53
N MET A 464 1.08 1.09 -8.08
CA MET A 464 1.79 0.04 -7.36
C MET A 464 3.24 -0.03 -7.82
N TYR A 465 4.16 -0.20 -6.87
CA TYR A 465 5.58 -0.45 -7.07
C TYR A 465 5.89 -1.89 -6.69
N ASN A 466 6.33 -2.68 -7.67
CA ASN A 466 6.46 -4.13 -7.57
C ASN A 466 7.92 -4.61 -7.52
N HIS A 467 8.88 -3.71 -7.28
CA HIS A 467 10.31 -4.05 -7.27
C HIS A 467 10.81 -4.51 -5.90
N PHE A 468 9.94 -4.62 -4.92
CA PHE A 468 10.27 -5.26 -3.64
C PHE A 468 10.20 -6.78 -3.76
N ASN A 469 11.01 -7.47 -2.92
CA ASN A 469 11.10 -8.93 -2.93
C ASN A 469 9.92 -9.59 -2.22
N TYR A 470 9.45 -8.99 -1.11
CA TYR A 470 8.50 -9.64 -0.20
C TYR A 470 7.12 -9.00 -0.18
N GLY A 471 6.97 -7.83 -0.77
CA GLY A 471 5.70 -7.12 -0.72
C GLY A 471 5.47 -6.16 -1.87
N ILE A 472 4.36 -5.44 -1.79
CA ILE A 472 3.94 -4.42 -2.76
C ILE A 472 3.81 -3.08 -2.05
N GLN A 473 4.32 -2.03 -2.69
CA GLN A 473 4.19 -0.66 -2.23
C GLN A 473 3.14 0.08 -3.07
N VAL A 474 2.14 0.66 -2.44
CA VAL A 474 1.25 1.65 -3.05
C VAL A 474 1.92 3.02 -2.94
N LEU A 475 2.09 3.67 -4.07
CA LEU A 475 2.73 4.98 -4.17
C LEU A 475 1.69 6.10 -4.22
N PRO A 476 1.89 7.19 -3.47
CA PRO A 476 1.12 8.41 -3.67
C PRO A 476 1.27 8.93 -5.11
N TYR A 477 0.15 9.17 -5.77
CA TYR A 477 0.12 9.59 -7.16
C TYR A 477 -1.11 10.46 -7.41
N MET A 478 -0.93 11.67 -7.94
CA MET A 478 -1.98 12.69 -8.02
C MET A 478 -3.34 12.19 -8.54
N PRO A 479 -3.42 11.45 -9.68
CA PRO A 479 -4.71 10.96 -10.17
C PRO A 479 -5.37 9.90 -9.30
N SER A 480 -4.60 9.28 -8.37
CA SER A 480 -5.09 8.27 -7.44
C SER A 480 -4.30 8.35 -6.13
N ASN A 481 -4.44 9.48 -5.42
CA ASN A 481 -3.57 9.87 -4.31
C ASN A 481 -3.87 9.10 -3.01
N CYS A 482 -3.73 7.77 -3.05
CA CYS A 482 -3.84 6.88 -1.89
C CYS A 482 -2.46 6.53 -1.33
N GLY A 483 -2.37 6.21 -0.05
CA GLY A 483 -1.13 5.81 0.61
C GLY A 483 -0.19 6.99 0.94
N PRO A 484 1.11 6.71 1.16
CA PRO A 484 1.82 5.45 0.88
C PRO A 484 1.34 4.29 1.73
N LEU A 485 1.46 3.07 1.19
CA LEU A 485 1.18 1.87 1.94
C LEU A 485 2.00 0.69 1.41
N TYR A 486 2.70 0.01 2.30
CA TYR A 486 3.36 -1.27 2.00
C TYR A 486 2.53 -2.43 2.53
N VAL A 487 2.50 -3.53 1.80
CA VAL A 487 1.80 -4.78 2.19
C VAL A 487 2.65 -5.98 1.83
N SER A 488 2.91 -6.84 2.81
CA SER A 488 3.50 -8.17 2.63
C SER A 488 2.64 -9.22 3.33
N LYS A 489 2.45 -10.37 2.72
CA LYS A 489 1.70 -11.50 3.27
C LYS A 489 2.59 -12.72 3.40
N LEU A 490 2.68 -13.25 4.60
CA LEU A 490 3.49 -14.40 4.98
C LEU A 490 2.58 -15.52 5.45
N LYS A 491 2.70 -16.72 4.87
CA LYS A 491 1.88 -17.87 5.22
C LYS A 491 2.75 -18.94 5.84
N ARG A 492 2.35 -19.43 7.03
CA ARG A 492 3.05 -20.52 7.70
C ARG A 492 2.63 -21.87 7.11
N ILE A 493 3.62 -22.64 6.64
CA ILE A 493 3.40 -23.97 6.05
C ILE A 493 3.84 -25.10 6.99
N GLN A 494 4.75 -24.81 7.94
CA GLN A 494 5.19 -25.74 8.97
C GLN A 494 5.36 -25.06 10.32
#